data_ee86f82240bd0b117c74fccce9156a04
#
_entry.id   ee86f82240bd0b117c74fccce9156a04
#
_cell.length_a   1.000
_cell.length_b   1.000
_cell.length_c   1.000
_cell.angle_alpha   90.00
_cell.angle_beta   90.00
_cell.angle_gamma   90.00
#
_symmetry.space_group_name_H-M   'P 1'
#
loop_
_entity.id
_entity.type
_entity.pdbx_description
1 polymer ?
#
loop_
_entity_poly.entity_id
_entity_poly.type
_entity_poly.pdbx_seq_one_letter_code
_entity_poly.pdbx_strand_id
1 'polypeptide(L)'
;PLHPIKDGRYTVTTGYEHANQKGNDGAKSSSDNFTLRGRADIPLAQQHAIRAELDYARSSFDVKENGVTLMDGGKMDGINLYVGYLYSPSGFKQGGLRVGGGLGYSYSNTKAREHRTVHAPNIVDNDSSSLYLKAQVEYEQDLGGGWSITPWGEATVSVRRRTENKWSQAFAVPDETYKSSSYGLGLGVDAQKQFTPNLALTFGPYYQYNHFKTPARDHAGTHFDSTSDHTHSFGIRAGLRF
;
A
#
# COMPACT_ATOMS: atom_id res chain seq x y z
N PRO A 1 36.28 1.23 -0.05
CA PRO A 1 35.35 0.86 -1.12
C PRO A 1 34.00 0.43 -0.50
N LEU A 2 32.89 0.88 -1.08
CA LEU A 2 31.55 0.44 -0.71
C LEU A 2 31.34 -1.01 -1.18
N HIS A 3 30.79 -1.84 -0.28
CA HIS A 3 30.38 -3.20 -0.60
C HIS A 3 28.84 -3.23 -0.62
N PRO A 4 28.18 -3.14 -1.80
CA PRO A 4 26.72 -2.88 -1.88
C PRO A 4 25.86 -3.78 -0.99
N ILE A 5 26.15 -5.06 -0.94
CA ILE A 5 25.38 -6.01 -0.13
C ILE A 5 25.72 -5.92 1.36
N LYS A 6 27.00 -5.74 1.73
CA LYS A 6 27.45 -5.67 3.14
C LYS A 6 27.13 -4.33 3.80
N ASP A 7 27.14 -3.24 3.02
CA ASP A 7 26.80 -1.89 3.47
C ASP A 7 25.29 -1.60 3.29
N GLY A 8 24.54 -2.56 2.78
CA GLY A 8 23.08 -2.47 2.62
C GLY A 8 22.36 -2.43 3.96
N ARG A 9 21.19 -1.80 3.95
CA ARG A 9 20.28 -1.73 5.09
C ARG A 9 19.04 -2.56 4.76
N TYR A 10 18.78 -3.57 5.55
CA TYR A 10 17.65 -4.49 5.35
C TYR A 10 16.67 -4.33 6.50
N THR A 11 15.38 -4.24 6.18
CA THR A 11 14.33 -4.07 7.20
C THR A 11 13.19 -5.02 6.91
N VAL A 12 12.71 -5.70 7.95
CA VAL A 12 11.49 -6.51 7.90
C VAL A 12 10.53 -5.96 8.94
N THR A 13 9.34 -5.55 8.51
CA THR A 13 8.33 -4.98 9.38
C THR A 13 6.99 -5.70 9.19
N THR A 14 6.23 -5.78 10.26
CA THR A 14 4.83 -6.17 10.27
C THR A 14 4.00 -4.98 10.74
N GLY A 15 2.78 -4.85 10.21
CA GLY A 15 1.89 -3.74 10.54
C GLY A 15 0.45 -4.16 10.65
N TYR A 16 -0.29 -3.36 11.40
CA TYR A 16 -1.74 -3.40 11.46
C TYR A 16 -2.29 -2.03 11.07
N GLU A 17 -3.33 -2.04 10.26
CA GLU A 17 -3.94 -0.83 9.72
C GLU A 17 -5.46 -0.96 9.73
N HIS A 18 -6.13 0.08 10.18
CA HIS A 18 -7.57 0.22 10.03
C HIS A 18 -7.86 1.27 8.94
N ALA A 19 -8.69 0.90 7.97
CA ALA A 19 -9.04 1.76 6.84
C ALA A 19 -10.55 1.99 6.76
N ASN A 20 -10.92 3.22 6.40
CA ASN A 20 -12.29 3.61 6.09
C ASN A 20 -12.34 4.16 4.67
N GLN A 21 -13.22 3.61 3.85
CA GLN A 21 -13.45 4.02 2.48
C GLN A 21 -14.86 4.57 2.34
N LYS A 22 -15.00 5.63 1.56
CA LYS A 22 -16.28 6.22 1.20
C LYS A 22 -16.32 6.50 -0.30
N GLY A 23 -17.36 6.01 -0.95
CA GLY A 23 -17.65 6.29 -2.35
C GLY A 23 -18.64 7.45 -2.53
N ASN A 24 -18.64 8.03 -3.72
CA ASN A 24 -19.62 9.05 -4.12
C ASN A 24 -21.03 8.46 -4.40
N ASP A 25 -21.14 7.15 -4.50
CA ASP A 25 -22.38 6.39 -4.62
C ASP A 25 -23.06 6.13 -3.26
N GLY A 26 -22.47 6.58 -2.15
CA GLY A 26 -22.97 6.36 -0.80
C GLY A 26 -22.48 5.07 -0.14
N ALA A 27 -21.74 4.24 -0.85
CA ALA A 27 -21.10 3.05 -0.28
C ALA A 27 -20.00 3.43 0.71
N LYS A 28 -19.95 2.71 1.82
CA LYS A 28 -18.93 2.82 2.85
C LYS A 28 -18.33 1.45 3.10
N SER A 29 -17.02 1.40 3.22
CA SER A 29 -16.31 0.19 3.60
C SER A 29 -15.38 0.47 4.77
N SER A 30 -15.26 -0.48 5.68
CA SER A 30 -14.21 -0.48 6.68
C SER A 30 -13.41 -1.77 6.57
N SER A 31 -12.11 -1.69 6.78
CA SER A 31 -11.23 -2.85 6.69
C SER A 31 -10.16 -2.83 7.76
N ASP A 32 -9.78 -4.04 8.18
CA ASP A 32 -8.63 -4.30 9.03
C ASP A 32 -7.59 -5.03 8.20
N ASN A 33 -6.41 -4.45 8.11
CA ASN A 33 -5.33 -4.91 7.25
C ASN A 33 -4.13 -5.34 8.10
N PHE A 34 -3.61 -6.51 7.82
CA PHE A 34 -2.33 -6.98 8.33
C PHE A 34 -1.30 -6.96 7.22
N THR A 35 -0.12 -6.38 7.48
CA THR A 35 0.93 -6.20 6.47
C THR A 35 2.25 -6.82 6.92
N LEU A 36 3.00 -7.33 5.94
CA LEU A 36 4.37 -7.77 6.11
C LEU A 36 5.20 -7.10 5.01
N ARG A 37 6.29 -6.40 5.38
CA ARG A 37 7.16 -5.69 4.45
C ARG A 37 8.60 -6.12 4.60
N GLY A 38 9.25 -6.43 3.48
CA GLY A 38 10.70 -6.48 3.34
C GLY A 38 11.19 -5.27 2.56
N ARG A 39 12.24 -4.60 3.05
CA ARG A 39 12.89 -3.47 2.39
C ARG A 39 14.39 -3.67 2.37
N ALA A 40 15.01 -3.34 1.25
CA ALA A 40 16.45 -3.30 1.09
C ALA A 40 16.88 -1.94 0.52
N ASP A 41 17.75 -1.23 1.22
CA ASP A 41 18.44 -0.03 0.72
C ASP A 41 19.88 -0.42 0.41
N ILE A 42 20.21 -0.47 -0.87
CA ILE A 42 21.51 -0.96 -1.37
C ILE A 42 22.31 0.24 -1.87
N PRO A 43 23.39 0.65 -1.16
CA PRO A 43 24.20 1.79 -1.56
C PRO A 43 24.97 1.49 -2.85
N LEU A 44 24.86 2.38 -3.82
CA LEU A 44 25.66 2.38 -5.05
C LEU A 44 26.91 3.28 -4.92
N ALA A 45 26.75 4.36 -4.16
CA ALA A 45 27.77 5.33 -3.82
C ALA A 45 27.45 5.95 -2.46
N GLN A 46 28.34 6.84 -1.98
CA GLN A 46 28.15 7.46 -0.68
C GLN A 46 26.79 8.16 -0.50
N GLN A 47 26.29 8.78 -1.56
CA GLN A 47 25.04 9.56 -1.56
C GLN A 47 23.89 8.89 -2.35
N HIS A 48 24.12 7.72 -2.94
CA HIS A 48 23.20 7.10 -3.88
C HIS A 48 22.89 5.66 -3.49
N ALA A 49 21.62 5.29 -3.51
CA ALA A 49 21.19 3.92 -3.24
C ALA A 49 20.02 3.51 -4.12
N ILE A 50 19.83 2.21 -4.25
CA ILE A 50 18.59 1.61 -4.76
C ILE A 50 17.79 1.12 -3.57
N ARG A 51 16.50 1.40 -3.55
CA ARG A 51 15.53 0.82 -2.61
C ARG A 51 14.68 -0.21 -3.34
N ALA A 52 14.58 -1.39 -2.78
CA ALA A 52 13.62 -2.41 -3.19
C ALA A 52 12.68 -2.73 -2.02
N GLU A 53 11.40 -2.87 -2.30
CA GLU A 53 10.38 -3.23 -1.31
C GLU A 53 9.53 -4.37 -1.83
N LEU A 54 9.19 -5.29 -0.94
CA LEU A 54 8.20 -6.34 -1.15
C LEU A 54 7.21 -6.29 0.01
N ASP A 55 5.94 -6.07 -0.31
CA ASP A 55 4.86 -6.05 0.67
C ASP A 55 3.87 -7.18 0.40
N TYR A 56 3.38 -7.78 1.47
CA TYR A 56 2.21 -8.63 1.48
C TYR A 56 1.18 -8.03 2.44
N ALA A 57 -0.08 -7.99 2.02
CA ALA A 57 -1.18 -7.52 2.84
C ALA A 57 -2.33 -8.51 2.81
N ARG A 58 -2.95 -8.71 3.95
CA ARG A 58 -4.20 -9.45 4.10
C ARG A 58 -5.22 -8.59 4.78
N SER A 59 -6.40 -8.46 4.17
CA SER A 59 -7.47 -7.59 4.64
C SER A 59 -8.75 -8.37 4.90
N SER A 60 -9.48 -7.94 5.92
CA SER A 60 -10.89 -8.29 6.14
C SER A 60 -11.70 -7.00 6.09
N PHE A 61 -12.82 -6.99 5.36
CA PHE A 61 -13.59 -5.77 5.15
C PHE A 61 -15.09 -5.99 5.10
N ASP A 62 -15.82 -4.94 5.50
CA ASP A 62 -17.28 -4.85 5.44
C ASP A 62 -17.68 -3.73 4.52
N VAL A 63 -18.81 -3.89 3.83
CA VAL A 63 -19.40 -2.85 2.95
C VAL A 63 -20.83 -2.59 3.36
N LYS A 64 -21.17 -1.31 3.52
CA LYS A 64 -22.51 -0.82 3.80
C LYS A 64 -22.90 0.28 2.83
N GLU A 65 -24.17 0.32 2.47
CA GLU A 65 -24.76 1.39 1.68
C GLU A 65 -26.09 1.80 2.31
N ASN A 66 -26.25 3.10 2.60
CA ASN A 66 -27.44 3.64 3.23
C ASN A 66 -27.91 2.88 4.51
N GLY A 67 -26.93 2.42 5.31
CA GLY A 67 -27.18 1.66 6.53
C GLY A 67 -27.45 0.16 6.34
N VAL A 68 -27.56 -0.31 5.11
CA VAL A 68 -27.74 -1.74 4.77
C VAL A 68 -26.38 -2.40 4.58
N THR A 69 -26.13 -3.52 5.23
CA THR A 69 -24.92 -4.32 5.04
C THR A 69 -25.02 -5.08 3.72
N LEU A 70 -24.07 -4.78 2.81
CA LEU A 70 -23.97 -5.45 1.51
C LEU A 70 -23.00 -6.63 1.57
N MET A 71 -21.95 -6.52 2.39
CA MET A 71 -20.91 -7.54 2.57
C MET A 71 -20.42 -7.53 4.01
N ASP A 72 -20.15 -8.69 4.56
CA ASP A 72 -19.64 -8.90 5.90
C ASP A 72 -18.45 -9.87 5.87
N GLY A 73 -17.29 -9.40 6.31
CA GLY A 73 -16.07 -10.19 6.41
C GLY A 73 -15.45 -10.58 5.06
N GLY A 74 -15.60 -9.78 4.00
CA GLY A 74 -14.91 -9.96 2.73
C GLY A 74 -13.40 -10.06 2.92
N LYS A 75 -12.70 -10.81 2.07
CA LYS A 75 -11.25 -11.04 2.16
C LYS A 75 -10.53 -10.48 0.95
N MET A 76 -9.37 -9.89 1.21
CA MET A 76 -8.46 -9.44 0.15
C MET A 76 -7.02 -9.83 0.53
N ASP A 77 -6.31 -10.41 -0.42
CA ASP A 77 -4.87 -10.64 -0.34
C ASP A 77 -4.18 -9.77 -1.40
N GLY A 78 -3.10 -9.13 -1.04
CA GLY A 78 -2.35 -8.25 -1.92
C GLY A 78 -0.85 -8.42 -1.81
N ILE A 79 -0.17 -8.19 -2.92
CA ILE A 79 1.29 -8.14 -3.01
C ILE A 79 1.70 -6.86 -3.69
N ASN A 80 2.80 -6.26 -3.25
CA ASN A 80 3.34 -5.05 -3.83
C ASN A 80 4.85 -5.17 -3.98
N LEU A 81 5.36 -4.80 -5.14
CA LEU A 81 6.77 -4.71 -5.47
C LEU A 81 7.10 -3.27 -5.82
N TYR A 82 8.21 -2.76 -5.29
CA TYR A 82 8.71 -1.43 -5.60
C TYR A 82 10.21 -1.44 -5.79
N VAL A 83 10.70 -0.73 -6.79
CA VAL A 83 12.11 -0.44 -6.98
C VAL A 83 12.26 1.06 -7.26
N GLY A 84 13.13 1.71 -6.50
CA GLY A 84 13.36 3.13 -6.62
C GLY A 84 14.81 3.51 -6.37
N TYR A 85 15.13 4.72 -6.74
CA TYR A 85 16.40 5.37 -6.49
C TYR A 85 16.27 6.33 -5.31
N LEU A 86 17.29 6.36 -4.45
CA LEU A 86 17.39 7.27 -3.32
C LEU A 86 18.67 8.11 -3.43
N TYR A 87 18.53 9.38 -3.08
CA TYR A 87 19.61 10.32 -2.92
C TYR A 87 19.66 10.87 -1.49
N SER A 88 20.84 10.87 -0.89
CA SER A 88 21.10 11.41 0.46
C SER A 88 22.25 12.42 0.40
N PRO A 89 21.99 13.72 0.51
CA PRO A 89 23.06 14.75 0.44
C PRO A 89 24.19 14.55 1.45
N SER A 90 23.84 14.13 2.67
CA SER A 90 24.81 13.85 3.75
C SER A 90 25.46 12.45 3.66
N GLY A 91 24.96 11.60 2.78
CA GLY A 91 25.37 10.19 2.68
C GLY A 91 24.56 9.25 3.58
N PHE A 92 24.38 8.01 3.12
CA PHE A 92 23.50 7.03 3.77
C PHE A 92 23.95 6.60 5.17
N LYS A 93 25.24 6.72 5.49
CA LYS A 93 25.80 6.34 6.81
C LYS A 93 25.61 7.42 7.87
N GLN A 94 25.34 8.65 7.48
CA GLN A 94 25.27 9.80 8.41
C GLN A 94 23.85 10.18 8.83
N GLY A 95 22.83 9.48 8.32
CA GLY A 95 21.45 9.90 8.52
C GLY A 95 21.09 11.14 7.70
N GLY A 96 20.10 11.93 8.17
CA GLY A 96 19.64 13.15 7.50
C GLY A 96 18.65 12.90 6.40
N LEU A 97 18.57 13.84 5.45
CA LEU A 97 17.60 13.85 4.37
C LEU A 97 17.88 12.74 3.35
N ARG A 98 16.80 12.05 2.93
CA ARG A 98 16.79 11.15 1.79
C ARG A 98 15.56 11.46 0.94
N VAL A 99 15.77 11.58 -0.36
CA VAL A 99 14.71 11.82 -1.34
C VAL A 99 14.84 10.81 -2.46
N GLY A 100 13.74 10.41 -3.04
CA GLY A 100 13.81 9.48 -4.14
C GLY A 100 12.46 9.17 -4.76
N GLY A 101 12.49 8.25 -5.70
CA GLY A 101 11.32 7.79 -6.39
C GLY A 101 11.62 6.60 -7.29
N GLY A 102 10.57 5.99 -7.77
CA GLY A 102 10.67 4.82 -8.62
C GLY A 102 9.33 4.28 -9.06
N LEU A 103 9.37 3.04 -9.51
CA LEU A 103 8.24 2.29 -10.06
C LEU A 103 7.83 1.18 -9.09
N GLY A 104 6.52 0.98 -9.00
CA GLY A 104 5.95 -0.13 -8.28
C GLY A 104 4.88 -0.86 -9.06
N TYR A 105 4.66 -2.10 -8.70
CA TYR A 105 3.60 -2.95 -9.20
C TYR A 105 2.87 -3.58 -8.03
N SER A 106 1.54 -3.47 -8.02
CA SER A 106 0.69 -4.10 -7.03
C SER A 106 -0.32 -5.03 -7.70
N TYR A 107 -0.62 -6.11 -7.02
CA TYR A 107 -1.67 -7.05 -7.39
C TYR A 107 -2.48 -7.40 -6.14
N SER A 108 -3.80 -7.46 -6.28
CA SER A 108 -4.70 -7.90 -5.21
C SER A 108 -5.80 -8.80 -5.75
N ASN A 109 -6.15 -9.79 -4.94
CA ASN A 109 -7.28 -10.67 -5.17
C ASN A 109 -8.32 -10.46 -4.07
N THR A 110 -9.55 -10.17 -4.47
CA THR A 110 -10.66 -9.92 -3.54
C THR A 110 -11.69 -11.03 -3.65
N LYS A 111 -11.94 -11.70 -2.52
CA LYS A 111 -12.98 -12.71 -2.36
C LYS A 111 -14.17 -12.06 -1.65
N ALA A 112 -15.18 -11.74 -2.42
CA ALA A 112 -16.34 -10.98 -1.98
C ALA A 112 -17.64 -11.79 -2.10
N ARG A 113 -17.73 -12.66 -3.10
CA ARG A 113 -18.95 -13.40 -3.44
C ARG A 113 -19.52 -14.21 -2.27
N GLU A 114 -18.67 -14.94 -1.55
CA GLU A 114 -19.08 -15.80 -0.43
C GLU A 114 -19.47 -15.02 0.82
N HIS A 115 -19.12 -13.73 0.89
CA HIS A 115 -19.34 -12.83 2.02
C HIS A 115 -20.46 -11.82 1.79
N ARG A 116 -21.08 -11.85 0.60
CA ARG A 116 -22.20 -10.96 0.27
C ARG A 116 -23.47 -11.34 1.03
N THR A 117 -24.27 -10.32 1.36
CA THR A 117 -25.59 -10.52 1.94
C THR A 117 -26.66 -10.68 0.85
N VAL A 118 -27.88 -11.01 1.25
CA VAL A 118 -29.05 -11.08 0.35
C VAL A 118 -29.36 -9.73 -0.32
N HIS A 119 -28.90 -8.63 0.25
CA HIS A 119 -29.10 -7.27 -0.27
C HIS A 119 -28.14 -6.90 -1.40
N ALA A 120 -27.12 -7.72 -1.66
CA ALA A 120 -26.11 -7.44 -2.66
C ALA A 120 -25.78 -8.68 -3.52
N PRO A 121 -26.77 -9.23 -4.23
CA PRO A 121 -26.59 -10.45 -5.04
C PRO A 121 -25.58 -10.27 -6.18
N ASN A 122 -25.30 -9.01 -6.57
CA ASN A 122 -24.42 -8.65 -7.68
C ASN A 122 -22.94 -8.49 -7.29
N ILE A 123 -22.58 -8.68 -6.02
CA ILE A 123 -21.16 -8.66 -5.60
C ILE A 123 -20.46 -9.93 -6.08
N VAL A 124 -19.35 -9.75 -6.75
CA VAL A 124 -18.49 -10.82 -7.30
C VAL A 124 -17.06 -10.63 -6.85
N ASP A 125 -16.27 -11.69 -6.96
CA ASP A 125 -14.83 -11.63 -6.73
C ASP A 125 -14.15 -10.78 -7.80
N ASN A 126 -13.03 -10.15 -7.46
CA ASN A 126 -12.26 -9.38 -8.42
C ASN A 126 -10.75 -9.49 -8.18
N ASP A 127 -10.01 -9.28 -9.26
CA ASP A 127 -8.57 -9.11 -9.25
C ASP A 127 -8.22 -7.69 -9.72
N SER A 128 -7.26 -7.08 -9.06
CA SER A 128 -6.79 -5.74 -9.42
C SER A 128 -5.28 -5.71 -9.54
N SER A 129 -4.78 -5.02 -10.56
CA SER A 129 -3.35 -4.77 -10.74
C SER A 129 -3.08 -3.31 -11.04
N SER A 130 -1.96 -2.80 -10.56
CA SER A 130 -1.56 -1.40 -10.78
C SER A 130 -0.06 -1.28 -10.98
N LEU A 131 0.33 -0.61 -12.06
CA LEU A 131 1.67 -0.05 -12.23
C LEU A 131 1.61 1.41 -11.76
N TYR A 132 2.51 1.81 -10.87
CA TYR A 132 2.48 3.16 -10.28
C TYR A 132 3.89 3.78 -10.18
N LEU A 133 3.92 5.10 -10.12
CA LEU A 133 5.07 5.90 -9.75
C LEU A 133 4.97 6.27 -8.27
N LYS A 134 6.10 6.27 -7.57
CA LYS A 134 6.21 6.74 -6.18
C LYS A 134 7.34 7.74 -6.05
N ALA A 135 7.06 8.86 -5.37
CA ALA A 135 8.05 9.78 -4.83
C ALA A 135 8.05 9.69 -3.31
N GLN A 136 9.21 9.83 -2.70
CA GLN A 136 9.36 9.69 -1.24
C GLN A 136 10.41 10.64 -0.69
N VAL A 137 10.19 11.04 0.56
CA VAL A 137 11.10 11.84 1.36
C VAL A 137 11.14 11.29 2.77
N GLU A 138 12.32 11.23 3.37
CA GLU A 138 12.51 10.85 4.77
C GLU A 138 13.67 11.62 5.37
N TYR A 139 13.61 11.85 6.67
CA TYR A 139 14.68 12.53 7.41
C TYR A 139 15.02 11.72 8.66
N GLU A 140 16.20 11.12 8.70
CA GLU A 140 16.67 10.36 9.86
C GLU A 140 17.46 11.29 10.79
N GLN A 141 16.96 11.46 12.00
CA GLN A 141 17.59 12.23 13.06
C GLN A 141 18.07 11.32 14.18
N ASP A 142 19.36 11.40 14.48
CA ASP A 142 19.96 10.76 15.65
C ASP A 142 19.58 11.53 16.92
N LEU A 143 19.05 10.83 17.92
CA LEU A 143 18.66 11.37 19.22
C LEU A 143 19.68 10.99 20.31
N GLY A 144 20.75 10.27 19.97
CA GLY A 144 21.73 9.75 20.91
C GLY A 144 21.28 8.47 21.63
N GLY A 145 22.23 7.81 22.31
CA GLY A 145 21.94 6.59 23.05
C GLY A 145 21.43 5.42 22.20
N GLY A 146 21.72 5.43 20.90
CA GLY A 146 21.25 4.42 19.94
C GLY A 146 19.80 4.62 19.50
N TRP A 147 19.18 5.75 19.82
CA TRP A 147 17.86 6.13 19.33
C TRP A 147 17.93 7.02 18.11
N SER A 148 17.07 6.79 17.15
CA SER A 148 16.81 7.71 16.04
C SER A 148 15.33 7.79 15.73
N ILE A 149 14.92 8.86 15.07
CA ILE A 149 13.57 9.09 14.60
C ILE A 149 13.61 9.45 13.12
N THR A 150 12.68 8.90 12.35
CA THR A 150 12.60 9.11 10.91
C THR A 150 11.18 9.47 10.50
N PRO A 151 10.79 10.76 10.48
CA PRO A 151 9.62 11.20 9.77
C PRO A 151 9.78 10.92 8.28
N TRP A 152 8.69 10.53 7.62
CA TRP A 152 8.69 10.21 6.21
C TRP A 152 7.37 10.60 5.54
N GLY A 153 7.42 10.84 4.25
CA GLY A 153 6.27 11.08 3.40
C GLY A 153 6.44 10.43 2.04
N GLU A 154 5.35 10.04 1.43
CA GLU A 154 5.35 9.48 0.08
C GLU A 154 4.10 9.89 -0.69
N ALA A 155 4.23 9.94 -2.01
CA ALA A 155 3.14 10.16 -2.94
C ALA A 155 3.21 9.12 -4.05
N THR A 156 2.05 8.59 -4.42
CA THR A 156 1.92 7.59 -5.49
C THR A 156 0.89 8.04 -6.51
N VAL A 157 1.10 7.67 -7.76
CA VAL A 157 0.13 7.85 -8.84
C VAL A 157 0.14 6.63 -9.74
N SER A 158 -1.04 6.09 -10.07
CA SER A 158 -1.13 4.97 -10.99
C SER A 158 -0.85 5.42 -12.42
N VAL A 159 0.05 4.69 -13.08
CA VAL A 159 0.29 4.82 -14.54
C VAL A 159 -0.73 3.96 -15.28
N ARG A 160 -0.97 2.76 -14.77
CA ARG A 160 -1.95 1.82 -15.33
C ARG A 160 -2.55 1.01 -14.20
N ARG A 161 -3.87 1.06 -14.06
CA ARG A 161 -4.62 0.24 -13.13
C ARG A 161 -5.73 -0.49 -13.87
N ARG A 162 -5.87 -1.79 -13.61
CA ARG A 162 -6.89 -2.66 -14.20
C ARG A 162 -7.55 -3.47 -13.10
N THR A 163 -8.85 -3.66 -13.24
CA THR A 163 -9.64 -4.55 -12.38
C THR A 163 -10.43 -5.51 -13.27
N GLU A 164 -10.44 -6.77 -12.90
CA GLU A 164 -11.21 -7.83 -13.53
C GLU A 164 -12.29 -8.31 -12.55
N ASN A 165 -13.55 -8.10 -12.89
CA ASN A 165 -14.70 -8.63 -12.15
C ASN A 165 -15.05 -10.02 -12.68
N LYS A 166 -15.18 -11.01 -11.80
CA LYS A 166 -15.45 -12.40 -12.11
C LYS A 166 -16.94 -12.68 -12.24
N TRP A 167 -17.61 -11.98 -13.16
CA TRP A 167 -19.06 -12.10 -13.37
C TRP A 167 -19.52 -13.51 -13.71
N SER A 168 -18.73 -14.27 -14.49
CA SER A 168 -19.02 -15.63 -14.90
C SER A 168 -19.16 -16.63 -13.74
N GLN A 169 -18.61 -16.30 -12.56
CA GLN A 169 -18.74 -17.14 -11.36
C GLN A 169 -20.14 -17.07 -10.73
N ALA A 170 -20.91 -16.05 -11.03
CA ALA A 170 -22.22 -15.77 -10.41
C ALA A 170 -23.36 -15.64 -11.41
N PHE A 171 -23.07 -15.30 -12.66
CA PHE A 171 -24.04 -14.96 -13.69
C PHE A 171 -23.62 -15.51 -15.05
N ALA A 172 -24.58 -15.72 -15.95
CA ALA A 172 -24.32 -16.14 -17.33
C ALA A 172 -23.88 -14.95 -18.22
N VAL A 173 -22.90 -14.17 -17.72
CA VAL A 173 -22.29 -13.04 -18.44
C VAL A 173 -20.77 -13.17 -18.38
N PRO A 174 -20.04 -12.70 -19.40
CA PRO A 174 -18.58 -12.78 -19.39
C PRO A 174 -17.95 -11.90 -18.30
N ASP A 175 -16.74 -12.26 -17.89
CA ASP A 175 -15.93 -11.46 -17.00
C ASP A 175 -15.62 -10.10 -17.62
N GLU A 176 -15.50 -9.07 -16.79
CA GLU A 176 -15.26 -7.70 -17.19
C GLU A 176 -13.86 -7.26 -16.77
N THR A 177 -13.13 -6.65 -17.70
CA THR A 177 -11.90 -5.94 -17.36
C THR A 177 -12.05 -4.47 -17.67
N TYR A 178 -11.81 -3.62 -16.66
CA TYR A 178 -11.88 -2.18 -16.82
C TYR A 178 -10.65 -1.48 -16.25
N LYS A 179 -10.42 -0.24 -16.71
CA LYS A 179 -9.33 0.62 -16.27
C LYS A 179 -9.84 1.60 -15.21
N SER A 180 -8.97 1.93 -14.28
CA SER A 180 -9.20 2.97 -13.28
C SER A 180 -7.93 3.76 -13.05
N SER A 181 -8.01 4.84 -12.29
CA SER A 181 -6.88 5.63 -11.85
C SER A 181 -6.87 5.79 -10.34
N SER A 182 -5.68 5.97 -9.77
CA SER A 182 -5.54 6.22 -8.35
C SER A 182 -4.35 7.12 -8.06
N TYR A 183 -4.43 7.85 -6.96
CA TYR A 183 -3.28 8.48 -6.33
C TYR A 183 -3.34 8.26 -4.82
N GLY A 184 -2.19 8.31 -4.19
CA GLY A 184 -2.06 8.11 -2.75
C GLY A 184 -1.06 9.05 -2.13
N LEU A 185 -1.28 9.34 -0.86
CA LEU A 185 -0.37 10.08 0.00
C LEU A 185 -0.17 9.28 1.28
N GLY A 186 1.07 9.15 1.72
CA GLY A 186 1.41 8.49 2.97
C GLY A 186 2.34 9.37 3.79
N LEU A 187 2.19 9.30 5.09
CA LEU A 187 3.10 9.94 6.03
C LEU A 187 3.17 9.15 7.33
N GLY A 188 4.30 9.23 7.99
CA GLY A 188 4.50 8.55 9.26
C GLY A 188 5.80 8.96 9.93
N VAL A 189 6.03 8.33 11.05
CA VAL A 189 7.25 8.51 11.84
C VAL A 189 7.70 7.15 12.33
N ASP A 190 8.93 6.76 12.03
CA ASP A 190 9.55 5.55 12.55
C ASP A 190 10.56 5.92 13.64
N ALA A 191 10.37 5.39 14.84
CA ALA A 191 11.38 5.38 15.87
C ALA A 191 12.26 4.12 15.72
N GLN A 192 13.54 4.24 15.99
CA GLN A 192 14.47 3.13 15.94
C GLN A 192 15.31 3.09 17.21
N LYS A 193 15.56 1.88 17.70
CA LYS A 193 16.50 1.60 18.79
C LYS A 193 17.55 0.62 18.32
N GLN A 194 18.78 1.08 18.26
CA GLN A 194 19.96 0.26 17.96
C GLN A 194 20.32 -0.56 19.19
N PHE A 195 20.44 -1.88 19.04
CA PHE A 195 20.88 -2.79 20.09
C PHE A 195 22.33 -3.25 19.89
N THR A 196 22.68 -3.53 18.64
CA THR A 196 24.03 -3.89 18.22
C THR A 196 24.38 -3.10 16.95
N PRO A 197 25.63 -3.06 16.51
CA PRO A 197 26.00 -2.38 15.26
C PRO A 197 25.18 -2.81 14.04
N ASN A 198 24.65 -4.04 14.06
CA ASN A 198 23.93 -4.64 12.94
C ASN A 198 22.45 -4.97 13.22
N LEU A 199 21.91 -4.54 14.36
CA LEU A 199 20.52 -4.85 14.70
C LEU A 199 19.83 -3.67 15.38
N ALA A 200 18.72 -3.23 14.82
CA ALA A 200 17.85 -2.24 15.41
C ALA A 200 16.39 -2.70 15.40
N LEU A 201 15.64 -2.31 16.42
CA LEU A 201 14.19 -2.35 16.41
C LEU A 201 13.67 -1.07 15.73
N THR A 202 12.66 -1.19 14.90
CA THR A 202 11.94 -0.06 14.29
C THR A 202 10.46 -0.17 14.58
N PHE A 203 9.79 0.94 14.88
CA PHE A 203 8.35 0.99 15.12
C PHE A 203 7.83 2.40 14.89
N GLY A 204 6.57 2.51 14.49
CA GLY A 204 5.94 3.83 14.37
C GLY A 204 4.55 3.81 13.79
N PRO A 205 3.80 4.90 14.03
CA PRO A 205 2.51 5.13 13.44
C PRO A 205 2.64 5.69 12.03
N TYR A 206 1.60 5.45 11.23
CA TYR A 206 1.48 6.04 9.90
C TYR A 206 0.03 6.29 9.52
N TYR A 207 -0.15 7.17 8.56
CA TYR A 207 -1.41 7.50 7.93
C TYR A 207 -1.26 7.39 6.43
N GLN A 208 -2.30 6.88 5.74
CA GLN A 208 -2.39 6.84 4.29
C GLN A 208 -3.74 7.36 3.82
N TYR A 209 -3.69 8.12 2.74
CA TYR A 209 -4.85 8.54 1.97
C TYR A 209 -4.75 8.00 0.56
N ASN A 210 -5.81 7.39 0.07
CA ASN A 210 -5.89 6.92 -1.31
C ASN A 210 -7.18 7.41 -1.96
N HIS A 211 -7.07 7.83 -3.20
CA HIS A 211 -8.19 8.20 -4.05
C HIS A 211 -8.22 7.31 -5.28
N PHE A 212 -9.39 6.74 -5.57
CA PHE A 212 -9.63 5.89 -6.71
C PHE A 212 -10.73 6.49 -7.58
N LYS A 213 -10.54 6.49 -8.89
CA LYS A 213 -11.55 6.94 -9.85
C LYS A 213 -11.72 5.88 -10.93
N THR A 214 -12.95 5.40 -11.07
CA THR A 214 -13.37 4.48 -12.12
C THR A 214 -14.28 5.22 -13.08
N PRO A 215 -13.98 5.28 -14.39
CA PRO A 215 -14.85 5.94 -15.38
C PRO A 215 -16.14 5.14 -15.57
N ALA A 216 -17.15 5.81 -16.08
CA ALA A 216 -18.39 5.17 -16.53
C ALA A 216 -18.08 4.14 -17.62
N ARG A 217 -18.82 3.04 -17.62
CA ARG A 217 -18.61 1.94 -18.56
C ARG A 217 -19.86 1.10 -18.76
N ASP A 218 -19.91 0.41 -19.87
CA ASP A 218 -20.99 -0.54 -20.20
C ASP A 218 -20.43 -1.96 -20.19
N HIS A 219 -21.20 -2.89 -19.61
CA HIS A 219 -20.86 -4.32 -19.64
C HIS A 219 -22.14 -5.17 -19.67
N ALA A 220 -22.21 -6.12 -20.60
CA ALA A 220 -23.32 -7.07 -20.77
C ALA A 220 -24.71 -6.38 -20.77
N GLY A 221 -24.81 -5.20 -21.43
CA GLY A 221 -26.06 -4.43 -21.53
C GLY A 221 -26.39 -3.58 -20.31
N THR A 222 -25.54 -3.56 -19.30
CA THR A 222 -25.69 -2.73 -18.09
C THR A 222 -24.75 -1.54 -18.15
N HIS A 223 -25.27 -0.35 -17.89
CA HIS A 223 -24.48 0.85 -17.71
C HIS A 223 -24.06 0.99 -16.24
N PHE A 224 -22.76 1.25 -16.02
CA PHE A 224 -22.19 1.56 -14.71
C PHE A 224 -21.70 3.01 -14.73
N ASP A 225 -22.21 3.81 -13.82
CA ASP A 225 -21.78 5.19 -13.64
C ASP A 225 -20.32 5.28 -13.17
N SER A 226 -19.72 6.45 -13.38
CA SER A 226 -18.39 6.72 -12.84
C SER A 226 -18.42 6.76 -11.31
N THR A 227 -17.41 6.14 -10.68
CA THR A 227 -17.26 6.16 -9.22
C THR A 227 -15.99 6.83 -8.79
N SER A 228 -16.01 7.42 -7.61
CA SER A 228 -14.87 8.04 -6.97
C SER A 228 -14.88 7.66 -5.49
N ASP A 229 -13.81 7.01 -5.05
CA ASP A 229 -13.66 6.49 -3.69
C ASP A 229 -12.46 7.14 -3.00
N HIS A 230 -12.65 7.46 -1.72
CA HIS A 230 -11.61 7.96 -0.83
C HIS A 230 -11.39 6.98 0.31
N THR A 231 -10.13 6.64 0.58
CA THR A 231 -9.75 5.76 1.68
C THR A 231 -8.81 6.48 2.61
N HIS A 232 -9.12 6.45 3.89
CA HIS A 232 -8.27 6.94 4.98
C HIS A 232 -7.85 5.75 5.82
N SER A 233 -6.55 5.57 6.04
CA SER A 233 -5.99 4.47 6.81
C SER A 233 -5.08 5.00 7.90
N PHE A 234 -5.19 4.41 9.09
CA PHE A 234 -4.31 4.65 10.21
C PHE A 234 -3.71 3.32 10.65
N GLY A 235 -2.41 3.28 10.79
CA GLY A 235 -1.71 2.05 11.13
C GLY A 235 -0.53 2.27 12.05
N ILE A 236 -0.04 1.16 12.56
CA ILE A 236 1.22 1.05 13.27
C ILE A 236 2.03 -0.08 12.64
N ARG A 237 3.33 0.07 12.64
CA ARG A 237 4.24 -0.99 12.19
C ARG A 237 5.41 -1.13 13.15
N ALA A 238 5.95 -2.34 13.23
CA ALA A 238 7.13 -2.65 13.99
C ALA A 238 7.95 -3.73 13.28
N GLY A 239 9.24 -3.74 13.49
CA GLY A 239 10.11 -4.73 12.89
C GLY A 239 11.58 -4.57 13.25
N LEU A 240 12.41 -5.25 12.50
CA LEU A 240 13.85 -5.31 12.70
C LEU A 240 14.59 -4.77 11.48
N ARG A 241 15.66 -4.07 11.73
CA ARG A 241 16.63 -3.60 10.73
C ARG A 241 17.98 -4.25 10.98
N PHE A 242 18.58 -4.76 9.91
CA PHE A 242 19.88 -5.43 9.88
C PHE A 242 20.90 -4.64 9.08
#